data_3781b7f8f900512a197c60842492415f
#
_entry.id   3781b7f8f900512a197c60842492415f
#
_cell.length_a   1.000
_cell.length_b   1.000
_cell.length_c   1.000
_cell.angle_alpha   90.00
_cell.angle_beta   90.00
_cell.angle_gamma   90.00
#
_symmetry.space_group_name_H-M   'P 1'
#
loop_
_entity.id
_entity.type
_entity.pdbx_description
1 polymer ?
#
loop_
_entity_poly.entity_id
_entity_poly.type
_entity_poly.pdbx_seq_one_letter_code
_entity_poly.pdbx_strand_id
1 'polypeptide(L)'
;GRHMTWMTRWQSLTTALVLLCTSLVGCDSDIDSDTLVRELRILSLRIGSTEPFSVADAQAEVKPGPGGLDLVFTSDHLDLNAFVAAPTGPGRRIAAPRPLVYEWFLCVGPASLFNQGTLDPGCRKWLPGDPDPMKSSSLRYLGSGQTFAMPTAALKDVVGGVLQLLLTGGPGGGGTVKLPEAPVSLLLPLILRVRVDGGDPNDIRDREVGVTYLRTWVALPGMTLPAPNVNPSLGDLLAGPDKDGNKTALIPCTAMSCPKNKVKRGADLFLIGGSLPGSAQTYVRADDTEQKMRTETLRYSWFATDGDFDRERTGDTQPDNFWNSETKRPAPAEATSATLWLVGQEERGGADARSYELELTN
;
A
#
# COMPACT_ATOMS: atom_id res chain seq x y z
N GLY A 1 65.04 -31.33 -8.97
CA GLY A 1 63.71 -31.85 -8.67
C GLY A 1 62.81 -30.91 -7.82
N ARG A 2 62.75 -29.59 -8.07
CA ARG A 2 61.83 -28.68 -7.32
C ARG A 2 61.07 -27.68 -8.18
N HIS A 3 61.12 -27.78 -9.49
CA HIS A 3 60.44 -26.84 -10.39
C HIS A 3 59.09 -27.32 -10.98
N MET A 4 58.64 -28.57 -10.68
CA MET A 4 57.48 -29.15 -11.32
C MET A 4 56.17 -29.04 -10.51
N THR A 5 56.19 -28.51 -9.29
CA THR A 5 55.03 -28.42 -8.41
C THR A 5 54.32 -27.04 -8.45
N TRP A 6 54.91 -26.04 -9.12
CA TRP A 6 54.33 -24.71 -9.18
C TRP A 6 53.33 -24.52 -10.35
N MET A 7 53.59 -25.15 -11.48
CA MET A 7 52.68 -25.04 -12.66
C MET A 7 51.34 -25.72 -12.44
N THR A 8 51.29 -26.85 -11.73
CA THR A 8 50.00 -27.53 -11.47
C THR A 8 49.10 -26.80 -10.49
N ARG A 9 49.62 -25.97 -9.60
CA ARG A 9 48.83 -25.16 -8.67
C ARG A 9 48.19 -23.95 -9.35
N TRP A 10 48.81 -23.37 -10.36
CA TRP A 10 48.27 -22.24 -11.11
C TRP A 10 47.15 -22.67 -12.06
N GLN A 11 47.26 -23.85 -12.65
CA GLN A 11 46.20 -24.39 -13.51
C GLN A 11 44.93 -24.73 -12.71
N SER A 12 45.04 -25.22 -11.49
CA SER A 12 43.89 -25.49 -10.62
C SER A 12 43.19 -24.22 -10.14
N LEU A 13 43.92 -23.15 -9.89
CA LEU A 13 43.38 -21.87 -9.47
C LEU A 13 42.62 -21.13 -10.61
N THR A 14 43.20 -21.21 -11.83
CA THR A 14 42.53 -20.62 -13.01
C THR A 14 41.28 -21.37 -13.38
N THR A 15 41.23 -22.69 -13.29
CA THR A 15 40.06 -23.51 -13.56
C THR A 15 38.94 -23.28 -12.52
N ALA A 16 39.30 -23.11 -11.23
CA ALA A 16 38.37 -22.79 -10.16
C ALA A 16 37.79 -21.37 -10.32
N LEU A 17 38.60 -20.41 -10.76
CA LEU A 17 38.14 -19.02 -10.97
C LEU A 17 37.22 -18.92 -12.18
N VAL A 18 37.47 -19.65 -13.27
CA VAL A 18 36.61 -19.70 -14.44
C VAL A 18 35.28 -20.40 -14.14
N LEU A 19 35.29 -21.47 -13.33
CA LEU A 19 34.07 -22.13 -12.87
C LEU A 19 33.22 -21.24 -11.91
N LEU A 20 33.86 -20.40 -11.10
CA LEU A 20 33.18 -19.44 -10.26
C LEU A 20 32.53 -18.28 -11.05
N CYS A 21 33.21 -17.84 -12.13
CA CYS A 21 32.64 -16.80 -13.01
C CYS A 21 31.50 -17.29 -13.88
N THR A 22 31.45 -18.57 -14.27
CA THR A 22 30.34 -19.12 -15.04
C THR A 22 29.10 -19.39 -14.20
N SER A 23 29.21 -19.54 -12.88
CA SER A 23 28.07 -19.65 -11.96
C SER A 23 27.45 -18.30 -11.59
N LEU A 24 28.12 -17.17 -11.94
CA LEU A 24 27.58 -15.81 -11.70
C LEU A 24 26.82 -15.22 -12.90
N VAL A 25 26.81 -15.89 -14.03
CA VAL A 25 26.11 -15.45 -15.25
C VAL A 25 24.70 -16.07 -15.38
N GLY A 26 24.25 -16.81 -14.38
CA GLY A 26 23.00 -17.56 -14.41
C GLY A 26 21.95 -17.18 -13.38
N CYS A 27 22.06 -16.01 -12.74
CA CYS A 27 20.97 -15.43 -11.96
C CYS A 27 20.42 -14.19 -12.70
N ASP A 28 19.93 -14.40 -13.88
CA ASP A 28 18.81 -13.60 -14.34
C ASP A 28 17.64 -14.05 -13.47
N SER A 29 17.55 -13.47 -12.27
CA SER A 29 16.40 -13.70 -11.42
C SER A 29 15.22 -13.13 -12.17
N ASP A 30 14.34 -13.99 -12.64
CA ASP A 30 12.96 -13.67 -13.02
C ASP A 30 12.21 -13.17 -11.75
N ILE A 31 12.78 -12.19 -11.07
CA ILE A 31 12.05 -11.39 -10.10
C ILE A 31 11.09 -10.58 -10.95
N ASP A 32 9.82 -10.95 -10.86
CA ASP A 32 8.76 -10.19 -11.48
C ASP A 32 8.93 -8.73 -11.10
N SER A 33 8.93 -7.85 -12.12
CA SER A 33 8.92 -6.42 -11.90
C SER A 33 7.79 -6.09 -10.92
N ASP A 34 8.04 -5.23 -9.95
CA ASP A 34 7.00 -4.79 -9.01
C ASP A 34 5.78 -4.18 -9.72
N THR A 35 5.94 -3.81 -10.99
CA THR A 35 4.88 -3.28 -11.86
C THR A 35 4.03 -4.34 -12.51
N LEU A 36 4.52 -5.59 -12.66
CA LEU A 36 3.79 -6.67 -13.30
C LEU A 36 2.88 -7.40 -12.30
N VAL A 37 1.59 -7.49 -12.61
CA VAL A 37 0.61 -8.17 -11.76
C VAL A 37 0.19 -9.48 -12.40
N ARG A 38 0.67 -10.59 -11.86
CA ARG A 38 0.34 -11.97 -12.26
C ARG A 38 -0.34 -12.78 -11.15
N GLU A 39 -0.38 -12.23 -9.97
CA GLU A 39 -0.95 -12.84 -8.77
C GLU A 39 -2.03 -11.95 -8.21
N LEU A 40 -2.82 -12.48 -7.28
CA LEU A 40 -3.66 -11.64 -6.46
C LEU A 40 -2.75 -10.69 -5.67
N ARG A 41 -2.96 -9.39 -5.83
CA ARG A 41 -2.13 -8.36 -5.21
C ARG A 41 -2.98 -7.21 -4.67
N ILE A 42 -2.74 -6.87 -3.42
CA ILE A 42 -3.27 -5.63 -2.83
C ILE A 42 -2.39 -4.49 -3.33
N LEU A 43 -2.96 -3.63 -4.17
CA LEU A 43 -2.26 -2.48 -4.73
C LEU A 43 -2.27 -1.27 -3.78
N SER A 44 -3.36 -1.12 -3.03
CA SER A 44 -3.50 -0.04 -2.04
C SER A 44 -4.54 -0.40 -0.98
N LEU A 45 -4.33 0.14 0.22
CA LEU A 45 -5.31 0.17 1.30
C LEU A 45 -5.65 1.64 1.58
N ARG A 46 -6.93 1.96 1.55
CA ARG A 46 -7.46 3.30 1.77
C ARG A 46 -8.32 3.31 3.03
N ILE A 47 -8.05 4.25 3.90
CA ILE A 47 -8.92 4.61 5.01
C ILE A 47 -9.74 5.81 4.54
N GLY A 48 -11.05 5.75 4.68
CA GLY A 48 -12.00 6.71 4.13
C GLY A 48 -12.81 6.13 2.99
N SER A 49 -13.91 6.80 2.63
CA SER A 49 -14.79 6.38 1.54
C SER A 49 -14.09 6.51 0.17
N THR A 50 -14.71 5.98 -0.88
CA THR A 50 -14.20 6.11 -2.25
C THR A 50 -14.42 7.51 -2.84
N GLU A 51 -15.16 8.37 -2.13
CA GLU A 51 -15.38 9.74 -2.53
C GLU A 51 -14.09 10.57 -2.54
N PRO A 52 -13.96 11.54 -3.44
CA PRO A 52 -12.85 12.46 -3.47
C PRO A 52 -12.65 13.15 -2.12
N PHE A 53 -11.38 13.29 -1.71
CA PHE A 53 -10.99 13.98 -0.47
C PHE A 53 -11.66 13.45 0.80
N SER A 54 -12.01 12.16 0.84
CA SER A 54 -12.51 11.52 2.06
C SER A 54 -11.46 11.51 3.17
N VAL A 55 -11.92 11.60 4.43
CA VAL A 55 -11.03 11.62 5.60
C VAL A 55 -10.30 10.29 5.76
N ALA A 56 -8.98 10.36 5.96
CA ALA A 56 -8.07 9.22 6.10
C ALA A 56 -7.59 8.98 7.54
N ASP A 57 -8.07 9.75 8.52
CA ASP A 57 -7.68 9.68 9.92
C ASP A 57 -8.86 9.30 10.82
N ALA A 58 -8.59 8.65 11.95
CA ALA A 58 -9.50 8.62 13.08
C ALA A 58 -9.21 9.81 14.01
N GLN A 59 -10.26 10.43 14.54
CA GLN A 59 -10.14 11.53 15.49
C GLN A 59 -11.05 11.31 16.69
N ALA A 60 -10.53 11.52 17.89
CA ALA A 60 -11.28 11.36 19.12
C ALA A 60 -10.91 12.44 20.14
N GLU A 61 -11.86 12.77 21.02
CA GLU A 61 -11.68 13.64 22.15
C GLU A 61 -11.91 12.87 23.44
N VAL A 62 -11.11 13.16 24.46
CA VAL A 62 -11.32 12.64 25.80
C VAL A 62 -12.21 13.63 26.55
N LYS A 63 -13.39 13.18 26.94
CA LYS A 63 -14.41 14.00 27.64
C LYS A 63 -14.71 13.45 29.04
N PRO A 64 -15.11 14.29 29.99
CA PRO A 64 -15.67 13.80 31.25
C PRO A 64 -16.93 12.97 31.00
N GLY A 65 -17.01 11.79 31.58
CA GLY A 65 -18.15 10.90 31.51
C GLY A 65 -18.60 10.39 32.90
N PRO A 66 -19.72 9.66 32.98
CA PRO A 66 -20.28 9.20 34.27
C PRO A 66 -19.34 8.28 35.05
N GLY A 67 -18.41 7.59 34.39
CA GLY A 67 -17.44 6.67 35.00
C GLY A 67 -16.00 7.20 35.01
N GLY A 68 -15.77 8.48 34.69
CA GLY A 68 -14.45 9.09 34.57
C GLY A 68 -14.25 9.74 33.20
N LEU A 69 -13.16 9.42 32.50
CA LEU A 69 -12.90 9.92 31.16
C LEU A 69 -13.48 8.98 30.12
N ASP A 70 -14.21 9.50 29.16
CA ASP A 70 -14.75 8.77 28.01
C ASP A 70 -14.08 9.22 26.71
N LEU A 71 -13.84 8.28 25.81
CA LEU A 71 -13.26 8.52 24.49
C LEU A 71 -14.40 8.65 23.48
N VAL A 72 -14.54 9.82 22.88
CA VAL A 72 -15.59 10.16 21.92
C VAL A 72 -14.97 10.40 20.55
N PHE A 73 -15.24 9.52 19.59
CA PHE A 73 -14.80 9.69 18.20
C PHE A 73 -15.66 10.74 17.48
N THR A 74 -15.05 11.48 16.56
CA THR A 74 -15.73 12.50 15.74
C THR A 74 -16.62 11.88 14.67
N SER A 75 -16.41 10.61 14.33
CA SER A 75 -17.22 9.81 13.39
C SER A 75 -17.61 8.50 14.03
N ASP A 76 -18.82 8.02 13.76
CA ASP A 76 -19.32 6.73 14.26
C ASP A 76 -18.66 5.53 13.55
N HIS A 77 -18.17 5.73 12.35
CA HIS A 77 -17.47 4.70 11.56
C HIS A 77 -16.38 5.31 10.70
N LEU A 78 -15.47 4.45 10.25
CA LEU A 78 -14.46 4.71 9.25
C LEU A 78 -14.60 3.68 8.14
N ASP A 79 -14.67 4.13 6.90
CA ASP A 79 -14.63 3.24 5.76
C ASP A 79 -13.21 2.72 5.56
N LEU A 80 -13.08 1.42 5.31
CA LEU A 80 -11.84 0.76 4.93
C LEU A 80 -12.02 0.18 3.53
N ASN A 81 -11.09 0.46 2.64
CA ASN A 81 -11.15 -0.01 1.27
C ASN A 81 -9.85 -0.70 0.88
N ALA A 82 -9.97 -1.89 0.25
CA ALA A 82 -8.84 -2.58 -0.37
C ALA A 82 -8.94 -2.49 -1.89
N PHE A 83 -7.96 -1.88 -2.52
CA PHE A 83 -7.84 -1.87 -3.97
C PHE A 83 -6.95 -3.04 -4.39
N VAL A 84 -7.55 -4.00 -5.09
CA VAL A 84 -6.95 -5.31 -5.35
C VAL A 84 -6.94 -5.60 -6.83
N ALA A 85 -5.80 -6.02 -7.36
CA ALA A 85 -5.68 -6.66 -8.66
C ALA A 85 -5.72 -8.17 -8.47
N ALA A 86 -6.61 -8.85 -9.20
CA ALA A 86 -6.83 -10.28 -9.09
C ALA A 86 -6.90 -10.94 -10.48
N PRO A 87 -5.79 -10.96 -11.24
CA PRO A 87 -5.78 -11.49 -12.58
C PRO A 87 -6.06 -13.01 -12.60
N THR A 88 -6.79 -13.44 -13.61
CA THR A 88 -7.24 -14.83 -13.82
C THR A 88 -6.88 -15.32 -15.21
N GLY A 89 -7.32 -16.54 -15.54
CA GLY A 89 -7.14 -17.14 -16.88
C GLY A 89 -5.72 -17.63 -17.16
N PRO A 90 -5.46 -18.07 -18.39
CA PRO A 90 -4.15 -18.54 -18.79
C PRO A 90 -3.06 -17.48 -18.55
N GLY A 91 -2.00 -17.87 -17.82
CA GLY A 91 -0.91 -16.97 -17.47
C GLY A 91 -1.32 -15.81 -16.54
N ARG A 92 -2.52 -15.85 -15.93
CA ARG A 92 -3.06 -14.82 -15.03
C ARG A 92 -3.00 -13.41 -15.61
N ARG A 93 -3.55 -13.25 -16.79
CA ARG A 93 -3.51 -11.99 -17.58
C ARG A 93 -4.84 -11.29 -17.69
N ILE A 94 -5.93 -11.97 -17.32
CA ILE A 94 -7.28 -11.42 -17.46
C ILE A 94 -7.67 -10.80 -16.15
N ALA A 95 -7.80 -9.49 -16.10
CA ALA A 95 -8.29 -8.76 -14.94
C ALA A 95 -9.83 -8.71 -14.90
N ALA A 96 -10.47 -9.87 -15.07
CA ALA A 96 -11.93 -9.97 -14.96
C ALA A 96 -12.35 -9.90 -13.47
N PRO A 97 -13.48 -9.26 -13.18
CA PRO A 97 -14.05 -9.32 -11.83
C PRO A 97 -14.31 -10.77 -11.42
N ARG A 98 -13.88 -11.11 -10.22
CA ARG A 98 -14.18 -12.40 -9.59
C ARG A 98 -14.50 -12.20 -8.11
N PRO A 99 -15.27 -13.09 -7.49
CA PRO A 99 -15.53 -12.99 -6.07
C PRO A 99 -14.24 -13.17 -5.28
N LEU A 100 -13.99 -12.24 -4.35
CA LEU A 100 -12.88 -12.28 -3.42
C LEU A 100 -13.44 -12.20 -2.00
N VAL A 101 -12.78 -12.88 -1.07
CA VAL A 101 -13.10 -12.79 0.36
C VAL A 101 -12.14 -11.82 1.02
N TYR A 102 -12.66 -10.85 1.75
CA TYR A 102 -11.88 -9.84 2.46
C TYR A 102 -12.16 -9.96 3.96
N GLU A 103 -11.13 -9.97 4.77
CA GLU A 103 -11.24 -9.98 6.23
C GLU A 103 -10.30 -8.94 6.83
N TRP A 104 -10.88 -8.05 7.63
CA TRP A 104 -10.18 -6.96 8.27
C TRP A 104 -9.91 -7.26 9.74
N PHE A 105 -8.71 -6.89 10.18
CA PHE A 105 -8.24 -7.10 11.54
C PHE A 105 -7.57 -5.84 12.07
N LEU A 106 -7.70 -5.62 13.38
CA LEU A 106 -6.93 -4.64 14.14
C LEU A 106 -5.85 -5.37 14.93
N CYS A 107 -4.61 -4.87 14.84
CA CYS A 107 -3.51 -5.35 15.66
C CYS A 107 -3.61 -4.75 17.07
N VAL A 108 -3.76 -5.61 18.08
CA VAL A 108 -4.01 -5.19 19.46
C VAL A 108 -2.86 -5.50 20.43
N GLY A 109 -1.77 -6.10 19.93
CA GLY A 109 -0.62 -6.46 20.77
C GLY A 109 0.19 -5.25 21.22
N PRO A 110 0.72 -5.23 22.44
CA PRO A 110 1.54 -4.13 22.97
C PRO A 110 2.81 -3.87 22.16
N ALA A 111 3.34 -4.89 21.50
CA ALA A 111 4.50 -4.77 20.61
C ALA A 111 4.20 -3.97 19.33
N SER A 112 2.93 -3.92 18.89
CA SER A 112 2.53 -3.22 17.67
C SER A 112 2.60 -1.70 17.78
N LEU A 113 2.58 -1.16 19.00
CA LEU A 113 2.48 0.27 19.24
C LEU A 113 3.82 0.94 19.56
N PHE A 114 4.80 0.20 20.09
CA PHE A 114 6.02 0.80 20.64
C PHE A 114 7.33 0.19 20.13
N ASN A 115 7.31 -0.96 19.45
CA ASN A 115 8.52 -1.59 18.91
C ASN A 115 8.80 -1.14 17.48
N GLN A 116 9.70 -0.21 17.34
CA GLN A 116 10.20 0.32 16.05
C GLN A 116 10.99 -0.69 15.20
N GLY A 117 10.80 -1.98 15.34
CA GLY A 117 11.60 -2.93 14.57
C GLY A 117 10.98 -4.30 14.30
N THR A 118 10.10 -4.79 15.14
CA THR A 118 9.51 -6.13 14.95
C THR A 118 8.01 -6.08 15.20
N LEU A 119 7.24 -5.99 14.13
CA LEU A 119 5.81 -6.26 14.20
C LEU A 119 5.61 -7.71 14.67
N ASP A 120 4.63 -7.92 15.56
CA ASP A 120 4.13 -9.25 15.88
C ASP A 120 3.87 -10.03 14.58
N PRO A 121 4.27 -11.30 14.44
CA PRO A 121 4.04 -12.10 13.23
C PRO A 121 2.60 -12.06 12.73
N GLY A 122 1.61 -11.98 13.64
CA GLY A 122 0.20 -11.82 13.28
C GLY A 122 -0.13 -10.47 12.64
N CYS A 123 0.67 -9.41 12.90
CA CYS A 123 0.44 -8.04 12.42
C CYS A 123 1.32 -7.66 11.21
N ARG A 124 2.17 -8.53 10.73
CA ARG A 124 2.95 -8.32 9.51
C ARG A 124 2.30 -8.98 8.29
N LYS A 125 2.88 -8.76 7.12
CA LYS A 125 2.52 -9.52 5.92
C LYS A 125 2.67 -11.01 6.22
N TRP A 126 1.63 -11.80 5.89
CA TRP A 126 1.65 -13.24 6.09
C TRP A 126 2.76 -13.89 5.25
N LEU A 127 3.50 -14.79 5.87
CA LEU A 127 4.51 -15.62 5.20
C LEU A 127 4.08 -17.09 5.30
N PRO A 128 4.48 -17.95 4.34
CA PRO A 128 4.23 -19.38 4.45
C PRO A 128 4.77 -19.91 5.79
N GLY A 129 3.90 -20.61 6.54
CA GLY A 129 4.22 -21.12 7.88
C GLY A 129 3.84 -20.21 9.04
N ASP A 130 3.39 -18.99 8.79
CA ASP A 130 2.83 -18.14 9.85
C ASP A 130 1.53 -18.75 10.42
N PRO A 131 1.28 -18.58 11.72
CA PRO A 131 0.06 -19.11 12.35
C PRO A 131 -1.19 -18.48 11.73
N ASP A 132 -2.29 -19.24 11.73
CA ASP A 132 -3.59 -18.75 11.30
C ASP A 132 -3.93 -17.43 12.04
N PRO A 133 -4.16 -16.31 11.31
CA PRO A 133 -4.46 -15.02 11.92
C PRO A 133 -5.70 -15.05 12.82
N MET A 134 -6.67 -15.92 12.53
CA MET A 134 -7.87 -16.09 13.35
C MET A 134 -7.57 -16.70 14.73
N LYS A 135 -6.41 -17.33 14.89
CA LYS A 135 -5.95 -17.92 16.16
C LYS A 135 -4.94 -17.04 16.90
N SER A 136 -4.55 -15.90 16.31
CA SER A 136 -3.60 -14.97 16.94
C SER A 136 -4.31 -14.13 17.99
N SER A 137 -3.79 -14.12 19.22
CA SER A 137 -4.28 -13.21 20.28
C SER A 137 -3.93 -11.75 20.01
N SER A 138 -3.01 -11.48 19.08
CA SER A 138 -2.59 -10.13 18.68
C SER A 138 -3.51 -9.51 17.64
N LEU A 139 -4.47 -10.24 17.11
CA LEU A 139 -5.41 -9.77 16.09
C LEU A 139 -6.83 -9.79 16.60
N ARG A 140 -7.54 -8.67 16.41
CA ARG A 140 -8.99 -8.57 16.62
C ARG A 140 -9.67 -8.50 15.26
N TYR A 141 -10.53 -9.45 14.96
CA TYR A 141 -11.38 -9.40 13.76
C TYR A 141 -12.35 -8.22 13.84
N LEU A 142 -12.40 -7.44 12.75
CA LEU A 142 -13.26 -6.25 12.64
C LEU A 142 -14.49 -6.51 11.78
N GLY A 143 -14.31 -7.19 10.65
CA GLY A 143 -15.36 -7.45 9.70
C GLY A 143 -14.85 -7.88 8.33
N SER A 144 -15.72 -7.94 7.34
CA SER A 144 -15.43 -8.41 5.99
C SER A 144 -15.99 -7.48 4.91
N GLY A 145 -15.41 -7.57 3.72
CA GLY A 145 -15.81 -6.82 2.52
C GLY A 145 -14.67 -6.01 1.92
N GLN A 146 -14.71 -5.80 0.61
CA GLN A 146 -13.77 -4.95 -0.09
C GLN A 146 -13.83 -3.51 0.44
N THR A 147 -15.03 -3.02 0.63
CA THR A 147 -15.37 -1.80 1.36
C THR A 147 -16.05 -2.22 2.65
N PHE A 148 -15.53 -1.78 3.78
CA PHE A 148 -16.04 -2.14 5.09
C PHE A 148 -16.17 -0.90 5.97
N ALA A 149 -17.37 -0.59 6.45
CA ALA A 149 -17.62 0.48 7.42
C ALA A 149 -17.28 -0.01 8.83
N MET A 150 -16.05 0.27 9.28
CA MET A 150 -15.57 -0.12 10.60
C MET A 150 -16.18 0.80 11.68
N PRO A 151 -16.92 0.26 12.67
CA PRO A 151 -17.39 1.06 13.79
C PRO A 151 -16.21 1.62 14.60
N THR A 152 -16.17 2.91 14.86
CA THR A 152 -15.09 3.52 15.68
C THR A 152 -15.13 3.04 17.14
N ALA A 153 -16.27 2.55 17.60
CA ALA A 153 -16.39 1.87 18.88
C ALA A 153 -15.41 0.69 19.04
N ALA A 154 -15.06 0.00 17.95
CA ALA A 154 -14.07 -1.08 17.96
C ALA A 154 -12.65 -0.60 18.33
N LEU A 155 -12.37 0.70 18.22
CA LEU A 155 -11.08 1.30 18.56
C LEU A 155 -11.01 1.73 20.04
N LYS A 156 -12.15 1.94 20.72
CA LYS A 156 -12.20 2.52 22.08
C LYS A 156 -11.32 1.80 23.08
N ASP A 157 -11.42 0.48 23.15
CA ASP A 157 -10.65 -0.31 24.13
C ASP A 157 -9.15 -0.26 23.86
N VAL A 158 -8.76 -0.33 22.58
CA VAL A 158 -7.34 -0.31 22.19
C VAL A 158 -6.75 1.06 22.43
N VAL A 159 -7.41 2.11 21.97
CA VAL A 159 -6.98 3.51 22.20
C VAL A 159 -6.98 3.83 23.68
N GLY A 160 -8.03 3.46 24.41
CA GLY A 160 -8.12 3.65 25.86
C GLY A 160 -7.03 2.93 26.63
N GLY A 161 -6.71 1.68 26.27
CA GLY A 161 -5.61 0.92 26.87
C GLY A 161 -4.25 1.57 26.61
N VAL A 162 -4.01 2.06 25.39
CA VAL A 162 -2.78 2.80 25.05
C VAL A 162 -2.67 4.09 25.85
N LEU A 163 -3.75 4.87 25.91
CA LEU A 163 -3.79 6.10 26.70
C LEU A 163 -3.51 5.83 28.18
N GLN A 164 -4.10 4.78 28.75
CA GLN A 164 -3.84 4.39 30.12
C GLN A 164 -2.37 4.06 30.33
N LEU A 165 -1.74 3.28 29.45
CA LEU A 165 -0.30 2.97 29.52
C LEU A 165 0.56 4.23 29.44
N LEU A 166 0.23 5.15 28.54
CA LEU A 166 0.94 6.43 28.41
C LEU A 166 0.81 7.31 29.65
N LEU A 167 -0.39 7.38 30.24
CA LEU A 167 -0.67 8.23 31.41
C LEU A 167 -0.14 7.65 32.73
N THR A 168 -0.09 6.31 32.86
CA THR A 168 0.34 5.63 34.09
C THR A 168 1.80 5.18 34.10
N GLY A 169 2.52 5.33 32.96
CA GLY A 169 3.93 4.95 32.83
C GLY A 169 4.17 3.45 32.63
N GLY A 170 3.14 2.63 32.43
CA GLY A 170 3.22 1.20 32.15
C GLY A 170 3.81 0.33 33.28
N PRO A 171 3.62 -1.00 33.24
CA PRO A 171 4.20 -1.91 34.19
C PRO A 171 5.72 -2.03 33.97
N GLY A 172 6.52 -1.46 34.85
CA GLY A 172 7.98 -1.61 34.90
C GLY A 172 8.84 -0.42 34.47
N GLY A 173 8.23 0.70 34.08
CA GLY A 173 8.97 1.88 33.67
C GLY A 173 8.61 3.11 34.48
N GLY A 174 9.46 3.52 35.42
CA GLY A 174 9.36 4.80 36.11
C GLY A 174 9.63 6.03 35.21
N GLY A 175 9.43 5.90 33.90
CA GLY A 175 9.52 6.99 32.95
C GLY A 175 8.13 7.53 32.65
N THR A 176 7.77 8.66 33.25
CA THR A 176 6.64 9.46 32.78
C THR A 176 6.88 9.81 31.32
N VAL A 177 6.03 9.31 30.40
CA VAL A 177 6.03 9.82 29.02
C VAL A 177 5.73 11.31 29.15
N LYS A 178 6.69 12.15 28.75
CA LYS A 178 6.51 13.58 28.73
C LYS A 178 5.43 13.89 27.69
N LEU A 179 4.21 14.15 28.16
CA LEU A 179 3.14 14.62 27.28
C LEU A 179 3.57 15.94 26.65
N PRO A 180 3.24 16.18 25.38
CA PRO A 180 3.55 17.44 24.75
C PRO A 180 2.96 18.59 25.59
N GLU A 181 3.76 19.62 25.82
CA GLU A 181 3.30 20.85 26.46
C GLU A 181 2.35 21.54 25.48
N ALA A 182 1.06 21.34 25.68
CA ALA A 182 -0.08 21.88 24.93
C ALA A 182 0.19 22.81 23.72
N PRO A 183 -0.69 22.86 22.70
CA PRO A 183 -2.06 22.32 22.60
C PRO A 183 -2.20 21.18 21.56
N VAL A 184 -1.19 20.35 21.38
CA VAL A 184 -1.13 19.36 20.30
C VAL A 184 -1.73 18.04 20.75
N SER A 185 -2.63 17.48 19.94
CA SER A 185 -3.22 16.15 20.14
C SER A 185 -2.17 15.04 20.10
N LEU A 186 -2.48 13.92 20.73
CA LEU A 186 -1.67 12.70 20.64
C LEU A 186 -1.97 11.98 19.33
N LEU A 187 -0.91 11.59 18.62
CA LEU A 187 -1.02 10.72 17.45
C LEU A 187 -0.71 9.28 17.85
N LEU A 188 -1.70 8.39 17.71
CA LEU A 188 -1.58 6.96 17.96
C LEU A 188 -1.68 6.21 16.62
N PRO A 189 -0.58 5.65 16.11
CA PRO A 189 -0.62 4.82 14.91
C PRO A 189 -1.14 3.43 15.28
N LEU A 190 -2.34 3.09 14.85
CA LEU A 190 -2.89 1.74 14.94
C LEU A 190 -2.58 0.98 13.66
N ILE A 191 -2.42 -0.34 13.76
CA ILE A 191 -2.13 -1.18 12.61
C ILE A 191 -3.39 -1.93 12.19
N LEU A 192 -3.82 -1.71 10.96
CA LEU A 192 -4.88 -2.46 10.30
C LEU A 192 -4.26 -3.49 9.36
N ARG A 193 -4.85 -4.67 9.34
CA ARG A 193 -4.47 -5.77 8.45
C ARG A 193 -5.69 -6.24 7.68
N VAL A 194 -5.53 -6.49 6.39
CA VAL A 194 -6.54 -7.15 5.58
C VAL A 194 -5.97 -8.42 4.98
N ARG A 195 -6.75 -9.49 5.00
CA ARG A 195 -6.51 -10.71 4.23
C ARG A 195 -7.47 -10.73 3.07
N VAL A 196 -6.96 -10.99 1.87
CA VAL A 196 -7.75 -11.16 0.66
C VAL A 196 -7.50 -12.57 0.12
N ASP A 197 -8.56 -13.30 -0.18
CA ASP A 197 -8.53 -14.70 -0.63
C ASP A 197 -9.36 -14.84 -1.89
N GLY A 198 -8.77 -15.44 -2.93
CA GLY A 198 -9.43 -15.68 -4.21
C GLY A 198 -10.24 -16.99 -4.27
N GLY A 199 -10.23 -17.76 -3.18
CA GLY A 199 -11.06 -18.97 -3.05
C GLY A 199 -10.37 -20.29 -3.42
N ASP A 200 -9.13 -20.27 -3.94
CA ASP A 200 -8.35 -21.50 -4.09
C ASP A 200 -7.43 -21.72 -2.88
N PRO A 201 -7.78 -22.61 -1.94
CA PRO A 201 -6.99 -22.84 -0.73
C PRO A 201 -5.61 -23.45 -1.02
N ASN A 202 -5.40 -24.02 -2.21
CA ASN A 202 -4.17 -24.70 -2.59
C ASN A 202 -3.22 -23.79 -3.39
N ASP A 203 -3.70 -22.67 -3.89
CA ASP A 203 -2.87 -21.71 -4.63
C ASP A 203 -2.50 -20.51 -3.73
N ILE A 204 -1.25 -20.52 -3.25
CA ILE A 204 -0.73 -19.43 -2.41
C ILE A 204 -0.75 -18.06 -3.14
N ARG A 205 -0.67 -18.06 -4.48
CA ARG A 205 -0.72 -16.84 -5.29
C ARG A 205 -2.13 -16.24 -5.35
N ASP A 206 -3.12 -16.97 -4.86
CA ASP A 206 -4.52 -16.55 -4.78
C ASP A 206 -4.89 -16.02 -3.39
N ARG A 207 -3.87 -15.66 -2.62
CA ARG A 207 -4.01 -15.10 -1.27
C ARG A 207 -3.01 -13.98 -1.04
N GLU A 208 -3.47 -12.87 -0.50
CA GLU A 208 -2.62 -11.71 -0.19
C GLU A 208 -2.99 -11.14 1.18
N VAL A 209 -1.99 -10.54 1.83
CA VAL A 209 -2.17 -9.82 3.09
C VAL A 209 -1.57 -8.44 2.96
N GLY A 210 -2.38 -7.42 3.21
CA GLY A 210 -1.97 -6.03 3.30
C GLY A 210 -1.96 -5.53 4.74
N VAL A 211 -1.07 -4.59 5.01
CA VAL A 211 -0.98 -3.89 6.30
C VAL A 211 -0.92 -2.40 6.03
N THR A 212 -1.67 -1.62 6.81
CA THR A 212 -1.64 -0.15 6.77
C THR A 212 -1.74 0.43 8.17
N TYR A 213 -1.37 1.70 8.30
CA TYR A 213 -1.47 2.43 9.56
C TYR A 213 -2.74 3.30 9.56
N LEU A 214 -3.57 3.09 10.57
CA LEU A 214 -4.65 4.01 10.91
C LEU A 214 -4.09 5.07 11.86
N ARG A 215 -3.95 6.28 11.40
CA ARG A 215 -3.58 7.43 12.21
C ARG A 215 -4.77 7.81 13.09
N THR A 216 -4.59 7.72 14.39
CA THR A 216 -5.65 8.07 15.36
C THR A 216 -5.20 9.23 16.19
N TRP A 217 -5.83 10.39 16.01
CA TRP A 217 -5.60 11.58 16.79
C TRP A 217 -6.49 11.60 18.03
N VAL A 218 -5.90 11.86 19.18
CA VAL A 218 -6.64 11.95 20.45
C VAL A 218 -6.34 13.26 21.12
N ALA A 219 -7.36 14.09 21.31
CA ALA A 219 -7.28 15.31 22.08
C ALA A 219 -7.63 15.03 23.54
N LEU A 220 -6.66 15.27 24.45
CA LEU A 220 -6.92 15.33 25.89
C LEU A 220 -7.61 16.65 26.24
N PRO A 221 -8.21 16.79 27.45
CA PRO A 221 -8.80 18.04 27.89
C PRO A 221 -7.83 19.22 27.76
N GLY A 222 -8.23 20.25 27.04
CA GLY A 222 -7.39 21.42 26.74
C GLY A 222 -6.57 21.35 25.47
N MET A 223 -6.56 20.20 24.77
CA MET A 223 -5.94 20.03 23.46
C MET A 223 -6.98 20.22 22.35
N THR A 224 -6.48 20.51 21.13
CA THR A 224 -7.31 20.63 19.92
C THR A 224 -6.91 19.57 18.92
N LEU A 225 -7.91 19.01 18.22
CA LEU A 225 -7.66 18.10 17.09
C LEU A 225 -7.07 18.88 15.90
N PRO A 226 -6.09 18.30 15.19
CA PRO A 226 -5.61 18.90 13.95
C PRO A 226 -6.67 18.80 12.84
N ALA A 227 -6.48 19.55 11.75
CA ALA A 227 -7.25 19.31 10.54
C ALA A 227 -7.05 17.86 10.09
N PRO A 228 -8.13 17.14 9.73
CA PRO A 228 -8.03 15.73 9.35
C PRO A 228 -7.19 15.58 8.06
N ASN A 229 -6.46 14.47 7.98
CA ASN A 229 -5.88 14.05 6.72
C ASN A 229 -6.99 13.65 5.75
N VAL A 230 -6.90 14.04 4.48
CA VAL A 230 -7.83 13.59 3.43
C VAL A 230 -7.07 12.81 2.38
N ASN A 231 -7.74 11.79 1.82
CA ASN A 231 -7.18 11.02 0.73
C ASN A 231 -6.92 11.90 -0.49
N PRO A 232 -5.80 11.73 -1.20
CA PRO A 232 -5.63 12.33 -2.51
C PRO A 232 -6.72 11.83 -3.44
N SER A 233 -7.05 12.59 -4.46
CA SER A 233 -7.96 12.18 -5.52
C SER A 233 -7.23 12.20 -6.86
N LEU A 234 -7.18 11.06 -7.54
CA LEU A 234 -6.59 10.97 -8.87
C LEU A 234 -7.41 11.77 -9.87
N GLY A 235 -6.72 12.53 -10.69
CA GLY A 235 -7.26 13.19 -11.87
C GLY A 235 -7.38 12.23 -13.05
N ASP A 236 -7.59 12.78 -14.25
CA ASP A 236 -7.60 12.00 -15.47
C ASP A 236 -6.18 11.48 -15.79
N LEU A 237 -6.10 10.21 -16.20
CA LEU A 237 -4.90 9.65 -16.77
C LEU A 237 -4.86 10.00 -18.25
N LEU A 238 -3.94 10.87 -18.63
CA LEU A 238 -3.78 11.29 -20.02
C LEU A 238 -2.82 10.36 -20.74
N ALA A 239 -3.16 9.99 -21.97
CA ALA A 239 -2.36 9.12 -22.81
C ALA A 239 -2.14 9.70 -24.22
N GLY A 240 -0.98 9.48 -24.79
CA GLY A 240 -0.62 9.94 -26.13
C GLY A 240 0.56 9.16 -26.71
N PRO A 241 0.92 9.41 -27.98
CA PRO A 241 2.03 8.70 -28.64
C PRO A 241 3.41 9.10 -28.11
N ASP A 242 3.54 10.33 -27.63
CA ASP A 242 4.81 10.91 -27.15
C ASP A 242 4.55 12.09 -26.21
N LYS A 243 5.63 12.70 -25.73
CA LYS A 243 5.57 13.83 -24.80
C LYS A 243 4.93 15.09 -25.39
N ASP A 244 5.15 15.36 -26.68
CA ASP A 244 4.74 16.59 -27.36
C ASP A 244 3.42 16.46 -28.13
N GLY A 245 2.99 15.23 -28.41
CA GLY A 245 1.77 14.89 -29.13
C GLY A 245 0.48 15.18 -28.36
N ASN A 246 -0.63 15.11 -29.08
CA ASN A 246 -1.95 15.22 -28.50
C ASN A 246 -2.21 14.09 -27.50
N LYS A 247 -2.78 14.40 -26.36
CA LYS A 247 -3.14 13.46 -25.31
C LYS A 247 -4.62 13.45 -25.10
N THR A 248 -5.16 12.25 -24.83
CA THR A 248 -6.55 12.04 -24.49
C THR A 248 -6.66 11.36 -23.14
N ALA A 249 -7.70 11.66 -22.39
CA ALA A 249 -7.97 10.99 -21.14
C ALA A 249 -8.38 9.53 -21.40
N LEU A 250 -7.72 8.59 -20.72
CA LEU A 250 -8.18 7.21 -20.64
C LEU A 250 -9.43 7.14 -19.77
N ILE A 251 -10.39 6.30 -20.19
CA ILE A 251 -11.62 6.09 -19.45
C ILE A 251 -11.37 5.02 -18.39
N PRO A 252 -11.52 5.34 -17.10
CA PRO A 252 -11.30 4.39 -16.02
C PRO A 252 -12.40 3.33 -15.96
N CYS A 253 -12.05 2.16 -15.44
CA CYS A 253 -13.02 1.16 -15.03
C CYS A 253 -13.83 1.68 -13.81
N THR A 254 -15.09 1.31 -13.77
CA THR A 254 -15.99 1.50 -12.63
C THR A 254 -16.44 0.15 -12.07
N ALA A 255 -17.16 0.13 -10.97
CA ALA A 255 -17.73 -1.11 -10.43
C ALA A 255 -18.68 -1.81 -11.41
N MET A 256 -19.28 -1.07 -12.35
CA MET A 256 -20.30 -1.58 -13.30
C MET A 256 -19.78 -1.80 -14.72
N SER A 257 -18.71 -1.12 -15.12
CA SER A 257 -18.18 -1.24 -16.49
C SER A 257 -16.70 -0.92 -16.55
N CYS A 258 -16.02 -1.55 -17.50
CA CYS A 258 -14.62 -1.28 -17.81
C CYS A 258 -14.51 -0.98 -19.32
N PRO A 259 -14.61 0.31 -19.71
CA PRO A 259 -14.49 0.72 -21.11
C PRO A 259 -13.09 0.44 -21.67
N LYS A 260 -13.04 0.02 -22.93
CA LYS A 260 -11.78 -0.29 -23.60
C LYS A 260 -11.15 0.96 -24.19
N ASN A 261 -9.93 1.24 -23.79
CA ASN A 261 -9.10 2.30 -24.36
C ASN A 261 -8.20 1.70 -25.45
N LYS A 262 -8.35 2.13 -26.69
CA LYS A 262 -7.59 1.59 -27.81
C LYS A 262 -6.15 2.09 -27.79
N VAL A 263 -5.19 1.16 -27.84
CA VAL A 263 -3.75 1.45 -27.92
C VAL A 263 -3.10 0.55 -28.97
N LYS A 264 -2.10 1.07 -29.67
CA LYS A 264 -1.38 0.28 -30.69
C LYS A 264 -0.40 -0.65 -29.98
N ARG A 265 -0.42 -1.93 -30.36
CA ARG A 265 0.52 -2.95 -29.86
C ARG A 265 1.96 -2.56 -30.22
N GLY A 266 2.89 -2.72 -29.28
CA GLY A 266 4.32 -2.47 -29.47
C GLY A 266 4.70 -1.00 -29.63
N ALA A 267 3.74 -0.07 -29.68
CA ALA A 267 4.02 1.35 -29.64
C ALA A 267 4.18 1.83 -28.20
N ASP A 268 5.08 2.78 -27.99
CA ASP A 268 5.19 3.47 -26.72
C ASP A 268 3.92 4.29 -26.46
N LEU A 269 3.36 4.11 -25.27
CA LEU A 269 2.24 4.90 -24.78
C LEU A 269 2.76 5.85 -23.73
N PHE A 270 2.82 7.14 -24.06
CA PHE A 270 3.16 8.16 -23.10
C PHE A 270 1.97 8.44 -22.18
N LEU A 271 2.21 8.36 -20.88
CA LEU A 271 1.20 8.50 -19.84
C LEU A 271 1.53 9.67 -18.93
N ILE A 272 0.52 10.45 -18.56
CA ILE A 272 0.64 11.47 -17.51
C ILE A 272 -0.40 11.15 -16.44
N GLY A 273 0.06 10.65 -15.31
CA GLY A 273 -0.73 10.53 -14.09
C GLY A 273 -0.79 11.89 -13.38
N GLY A 274 -1.79 12.04 -12.53
CA GLY A 274 -1.90 13.25 -11.73
C GLY A 274 -3.01 13.13 -10.70
N SER A 275 -3.06 14.09 -9.82
CA SER A 275 -4.11 14.25 -8.83
C SER A 275 -4.88 15.54 -9.04
N LEU A 276 -6.11 15.58 -8.53
CA LEU A 276 -6.90 16.79 -8.52
C LEU A 276 -6.27 17.87 -7.63
N PRO A 277 -6.44 19.16 -7.94
CA PRO A 277 -6.03 20.25 -7.07
C PRO A 277 -6.56 20.06 -5.64
N GLY A 278 -5.72 20.29 -4.63
CA GLY A 278 -6.08 20.08 -3.23
C GLY A 278 -5.77 18.69 -2.68
N SER A 279 -5.28 17.77 -3.52
CA SER A 279 -4.85 16.43 -3.07
C SER A 279 -3.61 16.46 -2.19
N ALA A 280 -2.70 17.40 -2.41
CA ALA A 280 -1.56 17.64 -1.52
C ALA A 280 -1.94 18.68 -0.47
N GLN A 281 -2.05 18.26 0.77
CA GLN A 281 -2.39 19.13 1.89
C GLN A 281 -1.14 19.74 2.53
N THR A 282 -1.33 20.86 3.18
CA THR A 282 -0.31 21.46 4.05
C THR A 282 -0.59 21.06 5.50
N TYR A 283 0.44 20.60 6.20
CA TYR A 283 0.32 20.09 7.56
C TYR A 283 1.56 20.39 8.41
N VAL A 284 1.43 20.22 9.73
CA VAL A 284 2.56 20.24 10.67
C VAL A 284 2.79 18.81 11.16
N ARG A 285 4.04 18.34 11.14
CA ARG A 285 4.36 17.00 11.67
C ARG A 285 4.18 16.98 13.18
N ALA A 286 3.63 15.90 13.70
CA ALA A 286 3.39 15.71 15.12
C ALA A 286 4.68 15.71 15.98
N ASP A 287 5.80 15.30 15.37
CA ASP A 287 7.13 15.23 15.99
C ASP A 287 8.01 16.46 15.71
N ASP A 288 7.48 17.46 15.00
CA ASP A 288 8.24 18.67 14.66
C ASP A 288 8.11 19.71 15.78
N THR A 289 9.19 19.87 16.55
CA THR A 289 9.26 20.87 17.64
C THR A 289 9.21 22.31 17.12
N GLU A 290 9.60 22.54 15.86
CA GLU A 290 9.58 23.86 15.23
C GLU A 290 8.20 24.22 14.67
N GLN A 291 7.25 23.30 14.68
CA GLN A 291 5.89 23.49 14.12
C GLN A 291 5.90 23.97 12.65
N LYS A 292 6.86 23.49 11.88
CA LYS A 292 7.07 23.91 10.51
C LYS A 292 5.99 23.36 9.59
N MET A 293 5.36 24.23 8.83
CA MET A 293 4.41 23.83 7.78
C MET A 293 5.13 23.08 6.65
N ARG A 294 4.55 21.97 6.22
CA ARG A 294 5.01 21.15 5.11
C ARG A 294 3.86 20.87 4.17
N THR A 295 4.15 20.78 2.88
CA THR A 295 3.18 20.30 1.89
C THR A 295 3.47 18.85 1.56
N GLU A 296 2.44 18.03 1.48
CA GLU A 296 2.54 16.62 1.12
C GLU A 296 3.16 16.42 -0.24
N THR A 297 3.90 15.33 -0.38
CA THR A 297 4.42 14.84 -1.65
C THR A 297 3.55 13.68 -2.11
N LEU A 298 3.02 13.79 -3.32
CA LEU A 298 2.25 12.72 -3.96
C LEU A 298 3.17 11.82 -4.77
N ARG A 299 2.91 10.51 -4.69
CA ARG A 299 3.62 9.47 -5.44
C ARG A 299 2.63 8.62 -6.20
N TYR A 300 3.00 8.23 -7.40
CA TYR A 300 2.19 7.38 -8.28
C TYR A 300 2.92 6.07 -8.52
N SER A 301 2.27 4.95 -8.22
CA SER A 301 2.76 3.60 -8.54
C SER A 301 1.98 3.05 -9.73
N TRP A 302 2.70 2.40 -10.64
CA TRP A 302 2.19 1.93 -11.91
C TRP A 302 2.22 0.41 -11.96
N PHE A 303 1.13 -0.20 -12.39
CA PHE A 303 1.00 -1.65 -12.47
C PHE A 303 0.28 -2.04 -13.75
N ALA A 304 0.62 -3.20 -14.31
CA ALA A 304 -0.04 -3.74 -15.49
C ALA A 304 -0.06 -5.28 -15.48
N THR A 305 -0.97 -5.89 -16.25
CA THR A 305 -0.96 -7.33 -16.50
C THR A 305 0.12 -7.72 -17.49
N ASP A 306 0.48 -6.85 -18.43
CA ASP A 306 1.42 -7.10 -19.52
C ASP A 306 2.21 -5.85 -19.87
N GLY A 307 3.33 -6.03 -20.58
CA GLY A 307 4.22 -4.95 -20.93
C GLY A 307 5.05 -4.47 -19.76
N ASP A 308 5.66 -3.31 -19.94
CA ASP A 308 6.52 -2.72 -18.92
C ASP A 308 6.44 -1.19 -18.92
N PHE A 309 6.79 -0.60 -17.79
CA PHE A 309 6.91 0.84 -17.60
C PHE A 309 8.38 1.25 -17.54
N ASP A 310 8.69 2.44 -18.03
CA ASP A 310 10.02 3.04 -17.84
C ASP A 310 10.36 3.23 -16.37
N ARG A 311 9.33 3.55 -15.55
CA ARG A 311 9.45 3.79 -14.12
C ARG A 311 8.36 3.08 -13.36
N GLU A 312 8.72 2.41 -12.28
CA GLU A 312 7.76 1.77 -11.37
C GLU A 312 6.98 2.81 -10.57
N ARG A 313 7.62 3.94 -10.29
CA ARG A 313 7.05 5.05 -9.52
C ARG A 313 7.41 6.39 -10.13
N THR A 314 6.45 7.29 -10.06
CA THR A 314 6.61 8.71 -10.43
C THR A 314 6.12 9.59 -9.28
N GLY A 315 6.21 10.91 -9.41
CA GLY A 315 5.77 11.87 -8.41
C GLY A 315 5.05 13.05 -9.04
N ASP A 316 4.45 13.90 -8.22
CA ASP A 316 3.73 15.10 -8.67
C ASP A 316 4.61 16.10 -9.43
N THR A 317 5.91 16.16 -9.15
CA THR A 317 6.88 16.98 -9.90
C THR A 317 7.27 16.40 -11.25
N GLN A 318 7.11 15.09 -11.44
CA GLN A 318 7.38 14.37 -12.67
C GLN A 318 6.39 13.22 -12.82
N PRO A 319 5.12 13.51 -13.17
CA PRO A 319 4.04 12.52 -13.18
C PRO A 319 4.00 11.66 -14.44
N ASP A 320 4.90 11.91 -15.40
CA ASP A 320 4.93 11.22 -16.69
C ASP A 320 5.62 9.85 -16.63
N ASN A 321 5.16 8.95 -17.48
CA ASN A 321 5.72 7.61 -17.65
C ASN A 321 5.52 7.13 -19.10
N PHE A 322 6.21 6.08 -19.49
CA PHE A 322 5.97 5.33 -20.73
C PHE A 322 5.59 3.90 -20.41
N TRP A 323 4.66 3.36 -21.16
CA TRP A 323 4.31 1.95 -21.13
C TRP A 323 4.34 1.37 -22.54
N ASN A 324 4.84 0.13 -22.68
CA ASN A 324 4.85 -0.57 -23.97
C ASN A 324 4.48 -2.04 -23.75
N SER A 325 3.55 -2.54 -24.57
CA SER A 325 3.04 -3.90 -24.46
C SER A 325 4.06 -4.99 -24.83
N GLU A 326 5.15 -4.65 -25.49
CA GLU A 326 6.14 -5.61 -26.03
C GLU A 326 7.53 -5.48 -25.40
N THR A 327 7.75 -4.54 -24.50
CA THR A 327 9.02 -4.40 -23.81
C THR A 327 9.14 -5.37 -22.65
N LYS A 328 10.36 -5.80 -22.35
CA LYS A 328 10.81 -6.74 -21.28
C LYS A 328 9.91 -7.96 -21.08
N ARG A 329 8.59 -7.79 -21.00
CA ARG A 329 7.59 -8.83 -20.75
C ARG A 329 6.42 -8.68 -21.70
N PRO A 330 6.63 -9.07 -22.97
CA PRO A 330 5.67 -8.81 -24.02
C PRO A 330 4.32 -9.48 -23.74
N ALA A 331 3.25 -8.76 -24.07
CA ALA A 331 1.95 -9.36 -24.17
C ALA A 331 1.99 -10.51 -25.19
N PRO A 332 1.39 -11.68 -24.91
CA PRO A 332 1.29 -12.75 -25.89
C PRO A 332 0.68 -12.26 -27.21
N ALA A 333 1.08 -12.85 -28.32
CA ALA A 333 0.56 -12.46 -29.63
C ALA A 333 -0.97 -12.52 -29.71
N GLU A 334 -1.57 -13.48 -29.02
CA GLU A 334 -3.01 -13.67 -28.92
C GLU A 334 -3.72 -12.74 -27.91
N ALA A 335 -2.98 -12.01 -27.06
CA ALA A 335 -3.60 -11.10 -26.10
C ALA A 335 -4.21 -9.92 -26.86
N THR A 336 -5.48 -9.66 -26.60
CA THR A 336 -6.23 -8.54 -27.18
C THR A 336 -6.39 -7.36 -26.21
N SER A 337 -6.01 -7.53 -24.96
CA SER A 337 -6.10 -6.50 -23.93
C SER A 337 -5.01 -6.62 -22.87
N ALA A 338 -4.75 -5.54 -22.20
CA ALA A 338 -3.98 -5.44 -20.97
C ALA A 338 -4.73 -4.57 -19.98
N THR A 339 -4.55 -4.80 -18.68
CA THR A 339 -5.08 -3.91 -17.64
C THR A 339 -3.93 -3.13 -17.04
N LEU A 340 -4.16 -1.84 -16.86
CA LEU A 340 -3.27 -0.90 -16.21
C LEU A 340 -3.92 -0.41 -14.90
N TRP A 341 -3.13 -0.29 -13.83
CA TRP A 341 -3.55 0.33 -12.59
C TRP A 341 -2.62 1.49 -12.24
N LEU A 342 -3.22 2.58 -11.78
CA LEU A 342 -2.55 3.74 -11.22
C LEU A 342 -2.97 3.89 -9.77
N VAL A 343 -1.99 3.96 -8.88
CA VAL A 343 -2.19 4.19 -7.44
C VAL A 343 -1.48 5.49 -7.06
N GLY A 344 -2.24 6.46 -6.57
CA GLY A 344 -1.72 7.69 -5.99
C GLY A 344 -1.70 7.59 -4.47
N GLN A 345 -0.58 7.96 -3.86
CA GLN A 345 -0.41 7.94 -2.41
C GLN A 345 0.25 9.23 -1.93
N GLU A 346 -0.13 9.67 -0.75
CA GLU A 346 0.54 10.74 -0.04
C GLU A 346 1.29 10.21 1.19
N GLU A 347 2.19 11.02 1.75
CA GLU A 347 3.14 10.56 2.79
C GLU A 347 2.51 10.27 4.16
N ARG A 348 1.29 10.73 4.43
CA ARG A 348 0.56 10.47 5.68
C ARG A 348 -0.34 9.24 5.61
N GLY A 349 -0.35 8.51 4.48
CA GLY A 349 -1.03 7.22 4.31
C GLY A 349 -2.36 7.28 3.54
N GLY A 350 -2.79 8.46 3.08
CA GLY A 350 -3.93 8.58 2.18
C GLY A 350 -3.62 7.99 0.79
N ALA A 351 -4.63 7.42 0.15
CA ALA A 351 -4.47 6.77 -1.13
C ALA A 351 -5.72 6.88 -2.01
N ASP A 352 -5.51 6.88 -3.33
CA ASP A 352 -6.53 6.67 -4.34
C ASP A 352 -6.00 5.74 -5.42
N ALA A 353 -6.90 5.01 -6.10
CA ALA A 353 -6.50 4.05 -7.12
C ALA A 353 -7.54 3.95 -8.24
N ARG A 354 -7.06 3.77 -9.47
CA ARG A 354 -7.90 3.57 -10.65
C ARG A 354 -7.33 2.46 -11.53
N SER A 355 -8.22 1.78 -12.26
CA SER A 355 -7.86 0.79 -13.26
C SER A 355 -8.38 1.20 -14.64
N TYR A 356 -7.68 0.72 -15.67
CA TYR A 356 -7.98 1.03 -17.08
C TYR A 356 -7.80 -0.24 -17.90
N GLU A 357 -8.75 -0.56 -18.76
CA GLU A 357 -8.60 -1.63 -19.75
C GLU A 357 -8.06 -1.04 -21.05
N LEU A 358 -6.95 -1.60 -21.54
CA LEU A 358 -6.32 -1.24 -22.80
C LEU A 358 -6.63 -2.31 -23.83
N GLU A 359 -7.27 -1.94 -24.95
CA GLU A 359 -7.48 -2.82 -26.11
C GLU A 359 -6.25 -2.72 -27.04
N LEU A 360 -5.52 -3.82 -27.19
CA LEU A 360 -4.33 -3.89 -28.03
C LEU A 360 -4.74 -4.05 -29.51
N THR A 361 -4.51 -3.02 -30.32
CA THR A 361 -4.78 -3.04 -31.77
C THR A 361 -3.49 -3.22 -32.55
N ASN A 362 -3.57 -3.86 -33.70
CA ASN A 362 -2.43 -4.04 -34.65
C ASN A 362 -2.04 -2.73 -35.33
#